data_72ad51bedafb27642e3d5d70d97adcf7
#
_entry.id   72ad51bedafb27642e3d5d70d97adcf7
#
_cell.length_a   1.000
_cell.length_b   1.000
_cell.length_c   1.000
_cell.angle_alpha   90.00
_cell.angle_beta   90.00
_cell.angle_gamma   90.00
#
_symmetry.space_group_name_H-M   'P 1'
#
loop_
_entity.id
_entity.type
_entity.pdbx_description
1 polymer ?
#
loop_
_entity_poly.entity_id
_entity_poly.type
_entity_poly.pdbx_seq_one_letter_code
_entity_poly.pdbx_strand_id
1 'polypeptide(L)'
;MQYNFKKSFFPLLILSLLFSFSCGNNSKFYNGMVSSAHPIASKIGLDILKSGGNAFDAAIAVHFALSVVYPNAGNIGGGGFLVYRLDNGEVGSLDFREKAPNKSFRDMYIDSIDGESVVDDKRSKIGHLASGVPGSVDGMVKIYERFGTINWDRLINPSINLARNGFMVTRKQADGLNNVKESLLVANDHSISFVKDTEWKQGNLLVQENLAQTLEEIKSSKRDGFYRGKVAKLIIDEMKSGGGIISQNDLDNYSSVWRDPIIGYFKDHKIISMGPPSSGGIALVQLLHGAEQLETKKYNHNSLEYINTITEIESRVYADRATHLGDPDYYDVPQDSLLNKNYLLNRFNEIKSNIKTPSSKIKEGTFTIQESNETTHFSIVDKFGNAASVTTTINGAYGSKVVVEGAGFLLNNEMDDFSVKPGYPNMFGLV
;
A
#
# COMPACT_ATOMS: atom_id res chain seq x y z
N MET A 1 31.02 22.89 -79.46
CA MET A 1 29.96 22.17 -78.75
C MET A 1 30.17 22.27 -77.26
N GLN A 2 29.47 23.20 -76.64
CA GLN A 2 29.52 23.42 -75.17
C GLN A 2 28.28 22.70 -74.62
N TYR A 3 28.49 21.70 -73.73
CA TYR A 3 27.41 21.08 -72.99
C TYR A 3 27.35 21.68 -71.58
N ASN A 4 26.25 22.37 -71.28
CA ASN A 4 25.91 22.93 -69.98
C ASN A 4 25.51 21.82 -68.98
N PHE A 5 26.35 21.56 -67.97
CA PHE A 5 26.07 20.73 -66.81
C PHE A 5 25.82 21.61 -65.55
N LYS A 6 24.66 22.26 -65.49
CA LYS A 6 24.30 23.06 -64.29
C LYS A 6 22.81 23.08 -63.99
N LYS A 7 22.12 21.96 -63.96
CA LYS A 7 20.71 21.98 -63.48
C LYS A 7 20.23 20.72 -62.73
N SER A 8 21.08 19.87 -62.16
CA SER A 8 20.61 18.62 -61.54
C SER A 8 20.95 18.44 -60.06
N PHE A 9 21.59 19.37 -59.37
CA PHE A 9 21.98 19.19 -57.97
C PHE A 9 21.05 19.83 -56.95
N PHE A 10 20.17 20.74 -57.33
CA PHE A 10 19.32 21.48 -56.44
C PHE A 10 18.09 20.66 -55.90
N PRO A 11 17.43 19.81 -56.63
CA PRO A 11 16.32 19.02 -56.12
C PRO A 11 16.76 17.88 -55.18
N LEU A 12 17.98 17.34 -55.34
CA LEU A 12 18.47 16.27 -54.43
C LEU A 12 18.83 16.79 -53.04
N LEU A 13 19.30 18.03 -52.95
CA LEU A 13 19.63 18.66 -51.66
C LEU A 13 18.37 19.02 -50.86
N ILE A 14 17.29 19.40 -51.53
CA ILE A 14 15.99 19.67 -50.86
C ILE A 14 15.33 18.38 -50.40
N LEU A 15 15.47 17.30 -51.15
CA LEU A 15 14.94 16.00 -50.74
C LEU A 15 15.67 15.39 -49.56
N SER A 16 16.99 15.61 -49.45
CA SER A 16 17.78 15.16 -48.28
C SER A 16 17.48 16.01 -46.99
N LEU A 17 17.15 17.27 -47.13
CA LEU A 17 16.72 18.13 -46.02
C LEU A 17 15.32 17.78 -45.52
N LEU A 18 14.41 17.29 -46.39
CA LEU A 18 13.09 16.83 -45.98
C LEU A 18 13.12 15.47 -45.25
N PHE A 19 14.11 14.62 -45.51
CA PHE A 19 14.31 13.38 -44.77
C PHE A 19 14.97 13.57 -43.39
N SER A 20 15.63 14.70 -43.16
CA SER A 20 16.26 15.00 -41.88
C SER A 20 15.28 15.49 -40.78
N PHE A 21 14.04 15.83 -41.18
CA PHE A 21 12.99 16.25 -40.22
C PHE A 21 12.02 15.11 -39.84
N SER A 22 12.23 13.89 -40.30
CA SER A 22 11.33 12.76 -40.00
C SER A 22 11.88 11.78 -38.99
N CYS A 23 12.77 12.20 -38.08
CA CYS A 23 13.19 11.38 -36.97
C CYS A 23 13.06 12.17 -35.67
N GLY A 24 11.94 12.00 -34.99
CA GLY A 24 11.78 12.60 -33.67
C GLY A 24 10.36 12.79 -33.18
N ASN A 25 9.41 11.98 -33.60
CA ASN A 25 8.22 11.81 -32.77
C ASN A 25 8.57 10.87 -31.60
N ASN A 26 9.43 11.36 -30.72
CA ASN A 26 9.34 10.99 -29.33
C ASN A 26 7.95 11.45 -28.90
N SER A 27 7.02 10.55 -28.79
CA SER A 27 5.78 10.74 -28.07
C SER A 27 6.18 10.98 -26.61
N LYS A 28 6.57 12.21 -26.29
CA LYS A 28 6.74 12.65 -24.92
C LYS A 28 5.37 12.46 -24.29
N PHE A 29 5.27 11.61 -23.30
CA PHE A 29 4.10 11.52 -22.45
C PHE A 29 3.99 12.84 -21.67
N TYR A 30 3.26 13.79 -22.22
CA TYR A 30 3.23 15.17 -21.73
C TYR A 30 2.37 15.36 -20.48
N ASN A 31 1.61 14.33 -20.04
CA ASN A 31 0.50 14.53 -19.11
C ASN A 31 0.57 13.72 -17.81
N GLY A 32 1.63 12.96 -17.59
CA GLY A 32 1.73 12.06 -16.44
C GLY A 32 0.89 10.77 -16.59
N MET A 33 0.95 9.92 -15.60
CA MET A 33 0.26 8.63 -15.57
C MET A 33 -0.22 8.31 -14.17
N VAL A 34 -1.39 7.67 -14.08
CA VAL A 34 -1.97 7.17 -12.82
C VAL A 34 -2.36 5.71 -13.02
N SER A 35 -1.88 4.83 -12.16
CA SER A 35 -2.29 3.43 -12.08
C SER A 35 -2.79 3.14 -10.67
N SER A 36 -4.01 2.61 -10.54
CA SER A 36 -4.60 2.22 -9.25
C SER A 36 -5.52 1.02 -9.41
N ALA A 37 -5.95 0.43 -8.31
CA ALA A 37 -6.82 -0.75 -8.29
C ALA A 37 -8.24 -0.49 -8.83
N HIS A 38 -8.64 0.78 -9.01
CA HIS A 38 -10.00 1.09 -9.48
C HIS A 38 -10.01 2.20 -10.54
N PRO A 39 -10.70 2.02 -11.69
CA PRO A 39 -10.67 2.96 -12.81
C PRO A 39 -11.21 4.36 -12.44
N ILE A 40 -12.19 4.46 -11.53
CA ILE A 40 -12.71 5.74 -11.05
C ILE A 40 -11.63 6.50 -10.28
N ALA A 41 -10.88 5.83 -9.39
CA ALA A 41 -9.80 6.46 -8.65
C ALA A 41 -8.65 6.90 -9.58
N SER A 42 -8.27 6.07 -10.55
CA SER A 42 -7.27 6.44 -11.57
C SER A 42 -7.73 7.65 -12.40
N LYS A 43 -9.02 7.72 -12.76
CA LYS A 43 -9.58 8.88 -13.47
C LYS A 43 -9.51 10.15 -12.63
N ILE A 44 -9.87 10.10 -11.34
CA ILE A 44 -9.79 11.25 -10.43
C ILE A 44 -8.34 11.75 -10.35
N GLY A 45 -7.36 10.86 -10.13
CA GLY A 45 -5.95 11.24 -10.13
C GLY A 45 -5.51 11.89 -11.44
N LEU A 46 -5.93 11.34 -12.59
CA LEU A 46 -5.65 11.92 -13.89
C LEU A 46 -6.28 13.31 -14.08
N ASP A 47 -7.49 13.52 -13.59
CA ASP A 47 -8.18 14.82 -13.67
C ASP A 47 -7.46 15.87 -12.78
N ILE A 48 -6.91 15.48 -11.64
CA ILE A 48 -6.03 16.32 -10.81
C ILE A 48 -4.78 16.71 -11.58
N LEU A 49 -4.06 15.77 -12.19
CA LEU A 49 -2.88 16.06 -13.00
C LEU A 49 -3.20 17.01 -14.17
N LYS A 50 -4.31 16.78 -14.88
CA LYS A 50 -4.77 17.64 -15.98
C LYS A 50 -5.12 19.05 -15.52
N SER A 51 -5.60 19.20 -14.29
CA SER A 51 -5.96 20.50 -13.72
C SER A 51 -4.77 21.27 -13.13
N GLY A 52 -3.55 20.77 -13.30
CA GLY A 52 -2.30 21.41 -12.92
C GLY A 52 -1.71 20.95 -11.58
N GLY A 53 -2.35 19.97 -10.90
CA GLY A 53 -1.77 19.33 -9.73
C GLY A 53 -0.55 18.48 -10.08
N ASN A 54 0.31 18.23 -9.09
CA ASN A 54 1.47 17.36 -9.19
C ASN A 54 1.14 15.89 -8.83
N ALA A 55 2.16 15.01 -8.84
CA ALA A 55 1.99 13.60 -8.50
C ALA A 55 1.45 13.38 -7.07
N PHE A 56 1.79 14.25 -6.14
CA PHE A 56 1.37 14.15 -4.73
C PHE A 56 -0.06 14.62 -4.54
N ASP A 57 -0.48 15.71 -5.20
CA ASP A 57 -1.87 16.13 -5.25
C ASP A 57 -2.77 15.00 -5.79
N ALA A 58 -2.33 14.37 -6.88
CA ALA A 58 -3.04 13.26 -7.47
C ALA A 58 -3.05 12.02 -6.53
N ALA A 59 -1.96 11.75 -5.79
CA ALA A 59 -1.88 10.65 -4.85
C ALA A 59 -2.89 10.80 -3.71
N ILE A 60 -3.03 12.00 -3.15
CA ILE A 60 -4.02 12.31 -2.11
C ILE A 60 -5.45 12.06 -2.65
N ALA A 61 -5.76 12.57 -3.83
CA ALA A 61 -7.08 12.41 -4.42
C ALA A 61 -7.42 10.95 -4.76
N VAL A 62 -6.43 10.17 -5.26
CA VAL A 62 -6.56 8.73 -5.50
C VAL A 62 -6.79 7.97 -4.20
N HIS A 63 -6.05 8.30 -3.14
CA HIS A 63 -6.19 7.66 -1.84
C HIS A 63 -7.61 7.80 -1.29
N PHE A 64 -8.14 9.04 -1.21
CA PHE A 64 -9.51 9.28 -0.77
C PHE A 64 -10.56 8.68 -1.72
N ALA A 65 -10.29 8.64 -3.02
CA ALA A 65 -11.20 7.97 -3.95
C ALA A 65 -11.24 6.45 -3.73
N LEU A 66 -10.08 5.81 -3.49
CA LEU A 66 -10.02 4.38 -3.18
C LEU A 66 -10.74 4.03 -1.88
N SER A 67 -10.72 4.90 -0.86
CA SER A 67 -11.49 4.68 0.37
C SER A 67 -13.00 4.58 0.13
N VAL A 68 -13.50 5.18 -0.96
CA VAL A 68 -14.90 5.11 -1.38
C VAL A 68 -15.16 3.92 -2.29
N VAL A 69 -14.37 3.78 -3.38
CA VAL A 69 -14.67 2.81 -4.47
C VAL A 69 -13.99 1.46 -4.32
N TYR A 70 -13.12 1.28 -3.33
CA TYR A 70 -12.37 0.03 -3.12
C TYR A 70 -12.32 -0.35 -1.63
N PRO A 71 -13.48 -0.48 -0.94
CA PRO A 71 -13.55 -0.59 0.53
C PRO A 71 -12.91 -1.86 1.11
N ASN A 72 -12.57 -2.85 0.29
CA ASN A 72 -11.86 -4.04 0.77
C ASN A 72 -10.38 -3.77 1.15
N ALA A 73 -9.78 -2.67 0.70
CA ALA A 73 -8.39 -2.30 1.01
C ALA A 73 -8.14 -0.79 0.99
N GLY A 74 -8.81 -0.02 0.13
CA GLY A 74 -8.79 1.44 0.15
C GLY A 74 -9.49 1.98 1.39
N ASN A 75 -8.90 2.96 2.10
CA ASN A 75 -9.33 3.26 3.45
C ASN A 75 -9.01 4.69 3.92
N ILE A 76 -9.65 5.09 5.02
CA ILE A 76 -9.22 6.16 5.94
C ILE A 76 -9.05 5.64 7.37
N GLY A 77 -9.50 4.41 7.65
CA GLY A 77 -9.40 3.74 8.94
C GLY A 77 -8.23 2.75 9.03
N GLY A 78 -7.26 2.85 8.13
CA GLY A 78 -6.06 2.03 8.05
C GLY A 78 -4.79 2.86 7.96
N GLY A 79 -3.79 2.35 7.25
CA GLY A 79 -2.50 2.99 7.10
C GLY A 79 -1.78 2.62 5.81
N GLY A 80 -0.47 2.86 5.79
CA GLY A 80 0.35 2.53 4.63
C GLY A 80 1.67 3.27 4.55
N PHE A 81 2.23 3.29 3.34
CA PHE A 81 3.53 3.86 3.02
C PHE A 81 3.50 4.65 1.71
N LEU A 82 4.27 5.73 1.66
CA LEU A 82 4.65 6.43 0.42
C LEU A 82 6.15 6.28 0.20
N VAL A 83 6.53 5.96 -1.03
CA VAL A 83 7.89 6.16 -1.54
C VAL A 83 7.81 7.17 -2.69
N TYR A 84 8.73 8.14 -2.72
CA TYR A 84 8.69 9.18 -3.73
C TYR A 84 10.06 9.50 -4.34
N ARG A 85 9.99 10.07 -5.54
CA ARG A 85 11.11 10.70 -6.22
C ARG A 85 10.65 12.04 -6.80
N LEU A 86 11.40 13.10 -6.52
CA LEU A 86 11.20 14.41 -7.12
C LEU A 86 11.93 14.53 -8.47
N ASP A 87 11.54 15.50 -9.27
CA ASP A 87 12.14 15.81 -10.57
C ASP A 87 13.64 16.16 -10.48
N ASN A 88 14.08 16.76 -9.35
CA ASN A 88 15.47 17.05 -9.05
C ASN A 88 16.29 15.81 -8.63
N GLY A 89 15.66 14.63 -8.51
CA GLY A 89 16.31 13.38 -8.10
C GLY A 89 16.28 13.11 -6.59
N GLU A 90 15.76 14.02 -5.76
CA GLU A 90 15.52 13.75 -4.34
C GLU A 90 14.56 12.57 -4.17
N VAL A 91 14.83 11.71 -3.20
CA VAL A 91 14.00 10.56 -2.87
C VAL A 91 13.71 10.53 -1.38
N GLY A 92 12.60 9.93 -0.99
CA GLY A 92 12.24 9.77 0.41
C GLY A 92 11.06 8.83 0.57
N SER A 93 10.66 8.64 1.82
CA SER A 93 9.49 7.83 2.16
C SER A 93 8.74 8.40 3.36
N LEU A 94 7.46 8.08 3.44
CA LEU A 94 6.58 8.40 4.57
C LEU A 94 5.93 7.11 5.06
N ASP A 95 6.09 6.87 6.35
CA ASP A 95 5.42 5.83 7.11
C ASP A 95 4.18 6.41 7.79
N PHE A 96 3.01 6.00 7.35
CA PHE A 96 1.73 6.30 7.97
C PHE A 96 0.97 5.03 8.34
N ARG A 97 1.73 3.99 8.72
CA ARG A 97 1.19 2.72 9.19
C ARG A 97 0.45 2.90 10.51
N GLU A 98 -0.47 2.00 10.79
CA GLU A 98 -1.21 1.93 12.03
C GLU A 98 -0.25 1.72 13.22
N LYS A 99 -0.68 2.17 14.40
CA LYS A 99 0.03 1.95 15.65
C LYS A 99 -0.84 1.19 16.65
N ALA A 100 -0.22 0.32 17.45
CA ALA A 100 -0.93 -0.32 18.53
C ALA A 100 -1.46 0.75 19.52
N PRO A 101 -2.72 0.64 19.97
CA PRO A 101 -3.25 1.52 21.02
C PRO A 101 -2.45 1.39 22.33
N ASN A 102 -2.33 2.47 23.09
CA ASN A 102 -1.55 2.50 24.34
C ASN A 102 -2.03 1.49 25.41
N LYS A 103 -3.26 1.01 25.30
CA LYS A 103 -3.81 -0.01 26.19
C LYS A 103 -3.51 -1.45 25.74
N SER A 104 -2.80 -1.62 24.62
CA SER A 104 -2.40 -2.96 24.16
C SER A 104 -1.40 -3.58 25.11
N PHE A 105 -1.51 -4.88 25.31
CA PHE A 105 -0.57 -5.66 26.11
C PHE A 105 -0.37 -7.04 25.47
N ARG A 106 0.75 -7.68 25.79
CA ARG A 106 1.24 -8.91 25.15
C ARG A 106 0.19 -10.02 25.06
N ASP A 107 -0.54 -10.27 26.14
CA ASP A 107 -1.40 -11.45 26.27
C ASP A 107 -2.90 -11.10 26.07
N MET A 108 -3.22 -9.99 25.41
CA MET A 108 -4.59 -9.47 25.28
C MET A 108 -5.55 -10.39 24.48
N TYR A 109 -5.02 -11.37 23.76
CA TYR A 109 -5.78 -12.38 23.01
C TYR A 109 -5.73 -13.77 23.65
N ILE A 110 -5.25 -13.88 24.90
CA ILE A 110 -5.13 -15.12 25.64
C ILE A 110 -6.12 -15.10 26.79
N ASP A 111 -7.04 -16.03 26.80
CA ASP A 111 -7.98 -16.22 27.91
C ASP A 111 -7.50 -17.32 28.85
N SER A 112 -7.92 -17.27 30.11
CA SER A 112 -7.74 -18.36 31.05
C SER A 112 -9.07 -19.06 31.26
N ILE A 113 -9.18 -20.30 30.77
CA ILE A 113 -10.36 -21.15 30.94
C ILE A 113 -9.93 -22.35 31.75
N ASP A 114 -10.56 -22.58 32.92
CA ASP A 114 -10.26 -23.70 33.84
C ASP A 114 -8.75 -23.81 34.24
N GLY A 115 -8.05 -22.67 34.24
CA GLY A 115 -6.62 -22.60 34.57
C GLY A 115 -5.69 -22.88 33.39
N GLU A 116 -6.23 -23.15 32.22
CA GLU A 116 -5.47 -23.31 30.97
C GLU A 116 -5.50 -22.02 30.12
N SER A 117 -4.38 -21.71 29.46
CA SER A 117 -4.27 -20.57 28.54
C SER A 117 -4.85 -20.94 27.17
N VAL A 118 -5.98 -20.35 26.82
CA VAL A 118 -6.65 -20.54 25.54
C VAL A 118 -6.43 -19.32 24.65
N VAL A 119 -5.91 -19.54 23.44
CA VAL A 119 -5.72 -18.48 22.45
C VAL A 119 -7.04 -18.23 21.71
N ASP A 120 -7.50 -16.98 21.72
CA ASP A 120 -8.59 -16.51 20.85
C ASP A 120 -8.03 -15.61 19.74
N ASP A 121 -7.53 -16.25 18.67
CA ASP A 121 -6.98 -15.56 17.50
C ASP A 121 -8.03 -14.90 16.61
N LYS A 122 -9.32 -15.12 16.85
CA LYS A 122 -10.39 -14.43 16.13
C LYS A 122 -10.46 -12.96 16.52
N ARG A 123 -10.16 -12.65 17.80
CA ARG A 123 -10.19 -11.27 18.29
C ARG A 123 -9.08 -10.38 17.71
N SER A 124 -7.98 -10.96 17.22
CA SER A 124 -6.96 -10.20 16.47
C SER A 124 -7.36 -9.90 15.02
N LYS A 125 -8.32 -10.67 14.47
CA LYS A 125 -8.70 -10.63 13.05
C LYS A 125 -10.03 -9.91 12.81
N ILE A 126 -11.01 -10.06 13.70
CA ILE A 126 -12.38 -9.53 13.55
C ILE A 126 -12.80 -8.84 14.85
N GLY A 127 -13.46 -7.70 14.70
CA GLY A 127 -13.98 -6.91 15.81
C GLY A 127 -13.05 -5.80 16.28
N HIS A 128 -13.46 -5.10 17.31
CA HIS A 128 -12.88 -3.84 17.75
C HIS A 128 -11.47 -3.96 18.31
N LEU A 129 -11.13 -5.10 18.96
CA LEU A 129 -9.77 -5.36 19.49
C LEU A 129 -8.74 -5.61 18.40
N ALA A 130 -9.17 -5.94 17.17
CA ALA A 130 -8.28 -6.15 16.05
C ALA A 130 -7.69 -4.84 15.49
N SER A 131 -8.26 -3.68 15.87
CA SER A 131 -7.97 -2.41 15.21
C SER A 131 -6.80 -1.67 15.85
N GLY A 132 -5.79 -1.34 15.03
CA GLY A 132 -4.75 -0.36 15.34
C GLY A 132 -5.23 1.08 15.09
N VAL A 133 -4.52 2.04 15.67
CA VAL A 133 -4.78 3.48 15.50
C VAL A 133 -4.52 3.87 14.04
N PRO A 134 -5.53 4.37 13.30
CA PRO A 134 -5.39 4.68 11.89
C PRO A 134 -4.38 5.79 11.58
N GLY A 135 -3.66 5.65 10.46
CA GLY A 135 -2.63 6.60 10.01
C GLY A 135 -2.91 7.28 8.67
N SER A 136 -3.82 6.74 7.86
CA SER A 136 -4.04 7.20 6.48
C SER A 136 -4.30 8.69 6.34
N VAL A 137 -5.15 9.28 7.19
CA VAL A 137 -5.50 10.69 7.08
C VAL A 137 -4.32 11.59 7.45
N ASP A 138 -3.57 11.27 8.51
CA ASP A 138 -2.36 12.03 8.89
C ASP A 138 -1.30 11.95 7.80
N GLY A 139 -1.12 10.77 7.19
CA GLY A 139 -0.22 10.59 6.05
C GLY A 139 -0.58 11.47 4.87
N MET A 140 -1.84 11.52 4.48
CA MET A 140 -2.31 12.38 3.37
C MET A 140 -2.15 13.87 3.68
N VAL A 141 -2.39 14.27 4.92
CA VAL A 141 -2.17 15.67 5.35
C VAL A 141 -0.68 16.03 5.30
N LYS A 142 0.22 15.18 5.80
CA LYS A 142 1.68 15.42 5.72
C LYS A 142 2.21 15.46 4.29
N ILE A 143 1.67 14.62 3.39
CA ILE A 143 2.01 14.69 1.97
C ILE A 143 1.57 16.04 1.40
N TYR A 144 0.37 16.51 1.73
CA TYR A 144 -0.14 17.80 1.30
C TYR A 144 0.70 18.98 1.83
N GLU A 145 1.03 18.97 3.11
CA GLU A 145 1.82 20.02 3.74
C GLU A 145 3.22 20.18 3.13
N ARG A 146 3.82 19.08 2.68
CA ARG A 146 5.16 19.10 2.09
C ARG A 146 5.15 19.35 0.59
N PHE A 147 4.19 18.80 -0.14
CA PHE A 147 4.23 18.73 -1.60
C PHE A 147 2.99 19.26 -2.30
N GLY A 148 1.91 19.60 -1.58
CA GLY A 148 0.66 20.07 -2.17
C GLY A 148 0.83 21.38 -2.94
N THR A 149 0.27 21.44 -4.13
CA THR A 149 0.36 22.61 -5.02
C THR A 149 -1.00 23.21 -5.36
N ILE A 150 -2.08 22.47 -5.20
CA ILE A 150 -3.44 22.95 -5.41
C ILE A 150 -4.26 22.90 -4.11
N ASN A 151 -5.40 23.59 -4.11
CA ASN A 151 -6.23 23.68 -2.91
C ASN A 151 -6.68 22.30 -2.42
N TRP A 152 -6.58 22.05 -1.11
CA TRP A 152 -6.94 20.82 -0.43
C TRP A 152 -8.36 20.34 -0.74
N ASP A 153 -9.33 21.26 -0.77
CA ASP A 153 -10.73 20.93 -1.05
C ASP A 153 -10.92 20.28 -2.42
N ARG A 154 -10.11 20.70 -3.42
CA ARG A 154 -10.16 20.13 -4.76
C ARG A 154 -9.71 18.67 -4.79
N LEU A 155 -8.87 18.26 -3.83
CA LEU A 155 -8.36 16.88 -3.74
C LEU A 155 -9.42 15.95 -3.14
N ILE A 156 -10.25 16.43 -2.23
CA ILE A 156 -11.22 15.61 -1.50
C ILE A 156 -12.62 15.66 -2.10
N ASN A 157 -13.06 16.81 -2.64
CA ASN A 157 -14.40 16.97 -3.20
C ASN A 157 -14.83 15.86 -4.18
N PRO A 158 -13.99 15.34 -5.08
CA PRO A 158 -14.38 14.23 -5.94
C PRO A 158 -14.83 12.99 -5.14
N SER A 159 -14.14 12.68 -4.04
CA SER A 159 -14.44 11.53 -3.18
C SER A 159 -15.70 11.75 -2.35
N ILE A 160 -15.93 12.97 -1.85
CA ILE A 160 -17.17 13.35 -1.17
C ILE A 160 -18.38 13.16 -2.11
N ASN A 161 -18.29 13.71 -3.32
CA ASN A 161 -19.36 13.58 -4.31
C ASN A 161 -19.63 12.11 -4.68
N LEU A 162 -18.55 11.31 -4.80
CA LEU A 162 -18.62 9.89 -5.13
C LEU A 162 -19.28 9.08 -4.00
N ALA A 163 -18.93 9.35 -2.74
CA ALA A 163 -19.53 8.71 -1.58
C ALA A 163 -21.02 9.07 -1.44
N ARG A 164 -21.37 10.33 -1.64
CA ARG A 164 -22.75 10.85 -1.53
C ARG A 164 -23.65 10.38 -2.66
N ASN A 165 -23.19 10.47 -3.91
CA ASN A 165 -23.96 10.10 -5.08
C ASN A 165 -23.92 8.60 -5.38
N GLY A 166 -22.96 7.88 -4.80
CA GLY A 166 -22.71 6.46 -5.02
C GLY A 166 -21.97 6.15 -6.31
N PHE A 167 -21.59 4.90 -6.43
CA PHE A 167 -21.00 4.34 -7.65
C PHE A 167 -21.55 2.94 -7.91
N MET A 168 -21.47 2.49 -9.18
CA MET A 168 -21.92 1.16 -9.57
C MET A 168 -20.85 0.13 -9.21
N VAL A 169 -21.21 -0.86 -8.36
CA VAL A 169 -20.28 -1.91 -7.98
C VAL A 169 -19.97 -2.84 -9.16
N THR A 170 -18.72 -3.25 -9.27
CA THR A 170 -18.29 -4.28 -10.22
C THR A 170 -18.75 -5.66 -9.77
N ARG A 171 -18.65 -6.68 -10.65
CA ARG A 171 -18.94 -8.07 -10.27
C ARG A 171 -18.07 -8.53 -9.10
N LYS A 172 -16.73 -8.30 -9.16
CA LYS A 172 -15.80 -8.67 -8.11
C LYS A 172 -16.15 -8.04 -6.76
N GLN A 173 -16.57 -6.76 -6.78
CA GLN A 173 -17.01 -6.07 -5.55
C GLN A 173 -18.32 -6.64 -5.01
N ALA A 174 -19.29 -6.93 -5.87
CA ALA A 174 -20.54 -7.54 -5.46
C ALA A 174 -20.30 -8.92 -4.80
N ASP A 175 -19.51 -9.77 -5.45
CA ASP A 175 -19.12 -11.08 -4.91
C ASP A 175 -18.39 -10.92 -3.57
N GLY A 176 -17.44 -9.98 -3.44
CA GLY A 176 -16.73 -9.69 -2.20
C GLY A 176 -17.62 -9.23 -1.06
N LEU A 177 -18.56 -8.31 -1.33
CA LEU A 177 -19.53 -7.83 -0.33
C LEU A 177 -20.49 -8.94 0.13
N ASN A 178 -20.93 -9.81 -0.77
CA ASN A 178 -21.75 -10.95 -0.41
C ASN A 178 -20.97 -11.96 0.46
N ASN A 179 -19.72 -12.24 0.11
CA ASN A 179 -18.88 -13.17 0.87
C ASN A 179 -18.55 -12.69 2.29
N VAL A 180 -18.45 -11.38 2.50
CA VAL A 180 -18.11 -10.81 3.81
C VAL A 180 -19.35 -10.43 4.65
N LYS A 181 -20.55 -10.54 4.08
CA LYS A 181 -21.82 -10.09 4.69
C LYS A 181 -22.03 -10.58 6.12
N GLU A 182 -21.85 -11.87 6.36
CA GLU A 182 -22.05 -12.47 7.70
C GLU A 182 -21.05 -11.91 8.72
N SER A 183 -19.79 -11.78 8.35
CA SER A 183 -18.76 -11.19 9.22
C SER A 183 -19.03 -9.71 9.53
N LEU A 184 -19.55 -8.96 8.55
CA LEU A 184 -19.98 -7.58 8.76
C LEU A 184 -21.18 -7.49 9.72
N LEU A 185 -22.14 -8.38 9.60
CA LEU A 185 -23.30 -8.42 10.50
C LEU A 185 -22.94 -8.81 11.94
N VAL A 186 -21.93 -9.67 12.11
CA VAL A 186 -21.42 -10.05 13.44
C VAL A 186 -20.63 -8.92 14.10
N ALA A 187 -19.88 -8.16 13.33
CA ALA A 187 -19.01 -7.09 13.84
C ALA A 187 -19.72 -5.76 14.10
N ASN A 188 -20.97 -5.59 13.62
CA ASN A 188 -21.72 -4.32 13.71
C ASN A 188 -23.17 -4.61 14.15
N ASP A 189 -23.64 -3.88 15.14
CA ASP A 189 -25.01 -3.95 15.66
C ASP A 189 -25.93 -2.87 15.06
N HIS A 190 -25.40 -2.06 14.13
CA HIS A 190 -26.08 -0.99 13.43
C HIS A 190 -26.13 -1.18 11.90
N SER A 191 -26.93 -0.38 11.22
CA SER A 191 -27.04 -0.43 9.76
C SER A 191 -25.81 0.15 9.08
N ILE A 192 -25.25 -0.59 8.15
CA ILE A 192 -24.04 -0.20 7.40
C ILE A 192 -24.30 -0.25 5.89
N SER A 193 -23.65 0.65 5.14
CA SER A 193 -23.84 0.79 3.68
C SER A 193 -23.46 -0.46 2.88
N PHE A 194 -22.62 -1.31 3.44
CA PHE A 194 -22.09 -2.52 2.77
C PHE A 194 -23.02 -3.72 2.82
N VAL A 195 -24.06 -3.68 3.67
CA VAL A 195 -25.04 -4.75 3.87
C VAL A 195 -26.40 -4.31 3.39
N LYS A 196 -27.11 -5.17 2.70
CA LYS A 196 -28.52 -5.02 2.30
C LYS A 196 -29.26 -6.35 2.40
N ASP A 197 -30.58 -6.31 2.42
CA ASP A 197 -31.43 -7.52 2.53
C ASP A 197 -31.22 -8.49 1.39
N THR A 198 -31.07 -7.98 0.17
CA THR A 198 -30.79 -8.79 -1.03
C THR A 198 -29.30 -8.87 -1.28
N GLU A 199 -28.88 -9.85 -2.12
CA GLU A 199 -27.51 -9.93 -2.58
C GLU A 199 -27.09 -8.72 -3.41
N TRP A 200 -25.83 -8.35 -3.29
CA TRP A 200 -25.18 -7.40 -4.20
C TRP A 200 -25.03 -8.03 -5.58
N LYS A 201 -25.28 -7.25 -6.61
CA LYS A 201 -25.09 -7.64 -8.01
C LYS A 201 -24.30 -6.54 -8.74
N GLN A 202 -23.56 -6.93 -9.77
CA GLN A 202 -22.91 -5.97 -10.66
C GLN A 202 -23.93 -4.90 -11.11
N GLY A 203 -23.51 -3.63 -11.04
CA GLY A 203 -24.36 -2.50 -11.41
C GLY A 203 -25.31 -2.04 -10.30
N ASN A 204 -25.29 -2.62 -9.10
CA ASN A 204 -25.98 -2.01 -7.96
C ASN A 204 -25.22 -0.74 -7.53
N LEU A 205 -25.99 0.26 -7.08
CA LEU A 205 -25.46 1.51 -6.56
C LEU A 205 -25.05 1.34 -5.10
N LEU A 206 -23.80 1.64 -4.76
CA LEU A 206 -23.33 1.75 -3.37
C LEU A 206 -23.19 3.23 -3.01
N VAL A 207 -24.01 3.67 -2.05
CA VAL A 207 -24.01 5.02 -1.49
C VAL A 207 -23.47 4.96 -0.07
N GLN A 208 -22.59 5.93 0.30
CA GLN A 208 -21.88 5.95 1.59
C GLN A 208 -22.00 7.36 2.22
N GLU A 209 -23.22 7.76 2.59
CA GLU A 209 -23.50 9.12 3.08
C GLU A 209 -22.70 9.47 4.36
N ASN A 210 -22.58 8.52 5.32
CA ASN A 210 -21.79 8.74 6.53
C ASN A 210 -20.30 8.96 6.20
N LEU A 211 -19.75 8.21 5.24
CA LEU A 211 -18.40 8.43 4.75
C LEU A 211 -18.24 9.78 4.06
N ALA A 212 -19.24 10.23 3.29
CA ALA A 212 -19.22 11.57 2.69
C ALA A 212 -19.14 12.67 3.76
N GLN A 213 -19.90 12.55 4.85
CA GLN A 213 -19.85 13.48 5.99
C GLN A 213 -18.48 13.46 6.68
N THR A 214 -17.91 12.29 6.90
CA THR A 214 -16.55 12.15 7.45
C THR A 214 -15.50 12.82 6.56
N LEU A 215 -15.60 12.63 5.25
CA LEU A 215 -14.69 13.30 4.29
C LEU A 215 -14.90 14.83 4.28
N GLU A 216 -16.09 15.35 4.56
CA GLU A 216 -16.30 16.78 4.72
C GLU A 216 -15.63 17.35 5.98
N GLU A 217 -15.66 16.63 7.10
CA GLU A 217 -14.91 17.02 8.31
C GLU A 217 -13.40 17.07 8.02
N ILE A 218 -12.87 16.04 7.34
CA ILE A 218 -11.45 15.99 6.91
C ILE A 218 -11.15 17.14 5.93
N LYS A 219 -12.03 17.44 4.99
CA LYS A 219 -11.86 18.58 4.08
C LYS A 219 -11.76 19.89 4.86
N SER A 220 -12.65 20.11 5.81
CA SER A 220 -12.77 21.36 6.55
C SER A 220 -11.59 21.59 7.52
N SER A 221 -11.12 20.52 8.19
CA SER A 221 -10.21 20.63 9.32
C SER A 221 -8.96 19.76 9.17
N LYS A 222 -8.71 19.16 7.99
CA LYS A 222 -7.57 18.30 7.70
C LYS A 222 -7.40 17.23 8.79
N ARG A 223 -6.23 17.16 9.42
CA ARG A 223 -5.90 16.20 10.47
C ARG A 223 -6.93 16.24 11.62
N ASP A 224 -7.26 17.43 12.09
CA ASP A 224 -8.18 17.58 13.22
C ASP A 224 -9.61 17.15 12.85
N GLY A 225 -10.00 17.17 11.59
CA GLY A 225 -11.27 16.65 11.10
C GLY A 225 -11.43 15.12 11.26
N PHE A 226 -10.36 14.39 11.52
CA PHE A 226 -10.38 12.95 11.78
C PHE A 226 -9.97 12.58 13.21
N TYR A 227 -8.84 13.13 13.70
CA TYR A 227 -8.26 12.73 15.00
C TYR A 227 -8.82 13.52 16.18
N ARG A 228 -9.64 14.55 15.91
CA ARG A 228 -10.32 15.38 16.91
C ARG A 228 -11.77 15.63 16.50
N GLY A 229 -12.51 16.26 17.38
CA GLY A 229 -13.90 16.67 17.11
C GLY A 229 -14.87 15.53 16.87
N LYS A 230 -15.75 15.67 15.88
CA LYS A 230 -16.89 14.78 15.63
C LYS A 230 -16.44 13.35 15.26
N VAL A 231 -15.53 13.21 14.31
CA VAL A 231 -15.11 11.89 13.81
C VAL A 231 -14.38 11.11 14.89
N ALA A 232 -13.42 11.76 15.60
CA ALA A 232 -12.74 11.14 16.73
C ALA A 232 -13.72 10.65 17.79
N LYS A 233 -14.75 11.47 18.12
CA LYS A 233 -15.79 11.06 19.06
C LYS A 233 -16.53 9.82 18.59
N LEU A 234 -16.90 9.72 17.31
CA LEU A 234 -17.57 8.55 16.74
C LEU A 234 -16.66 7.30 16.85
N ILE A 235 -15.36 7.43 16.56
CA ILE A 235 -14.39 6.32 16.73
C ILE A 235 -14.35 5.86 18.20
N ILE A 236 -14.28 6.79 19.17
CA ILE A 236 -14.20 6.46 20.58
C ILE A 236 -15.50 5.84 21.10
N ASP A 237 -16.65 6.33 20.64
CA ASP A 237 -17.94 5.76 21.00
C ASP A 237 -18.09 4.35 20.44
N GLU A 238 -17.67 4.10 19.20
CA GLU A 238 -17.60 2.77 18.57
C GLU A 238 -16.69 1.82 19.37
N MET A 239 -15.49 2.27 19.74
CA MET A 239 -14.59 1.46 20.58
C MET A 239 -15.22 1.09 21.91
N LYS A 240 -15.95 2.01 22.56
CA LYS A 240 -16.61 1.74 23.85
C LYS A 240 -17.74 0.73 23.71
N SER A 241 -18.56 0.83 22.66
CA SER A 241 -19.70 -0.07 22.43
C SER A 241 -19.24 -1.51 22.17
N GLY A 242 -18.21 -1.67 21.31
CA GLY A 242 -17.71 -2.98 20.89
C GLY A 242 -16.54 -3.54 21.71
N GLY A 243 -16.13 -2.88 22.81
CA GLY A 243 -15.05 -3.36 23.68
C GLY A 243 -13.64 -3.16 23.10
N GLY A 244 -13.47 -2.24 22.15
CA GLY A 244 -12.16 -1.85 21.62
C GLY A 244 -11.36 -0.97 22.57
N ILE A 245 -10.10 -0.72 22.25
CA ILE A 245 -9.15 -0.07 23.18
C ILE A 245 -8.53 1.22 22.63
N ILE A 246 -8.83 1.65 21.42
CA ILE A 246 -8.39 2.95 20.89
C ILE A 246 -9.04 4.06 21.76
N SER A 247 -8.23 4.99 22.23
CA SER A 247 -8.63 6.12 23.05
C SER A 247 -8.38 7.45 22.35
N GLN A 248 -8.95 8.55 22.89
CA GLN A 248 -8.67 9.90 22.38
C GLN A 248 -7.17 10.24 22.46
N ASN A 249 -6.48 9.78 23.51
CA ASN A 249 -5.04 9.97 23.63
C ASN A 249 -4.24 9.29 22.51
N ASP A 250 -4.69 8.12 22.03
CA ASP A 250 -4.07 7.44 20.90
C ASP A 250 -4.24 8.24 19.61
N LEU A 251 -5.44 8.77 19.37
CA LEU A 251 -5.73 9.61 18.22
C LEU A 251 -4.96 10.94 18.23
N ASP A 252 -4.91 11.62 19.39
CA ASP A 252 -4.19 12.89 19.56
C ASP A 252 -2.69 12.75 19.28
N ASN A 253 -2.09 11.65 19.75
CA ASN A 253 -0.65 11.40 19.67
C ASN A 253 -0.21 10.66 18.41
N TYR A 254 -1.14 10.19 17.58
CA TYR A 254 -0.75 9.58 16.31
C TYR A 254 -0.02 10.60 15.43
N SER A 255 1.07 10.16 14.83
CA SER A 255 1.82 10.95 13.84
C SER A 255 2.55 10.01 12.89
N SER A 256 2.39 10.20 11.61
CA SER A 256 3.18 9.53 10.56
C SER A 256 4.62 10.05 10.58
N VAL A 257 5.56 9.25 10.06
CA VAL A 257 7.01 9.50 10.20
C VAL A 257 7.66 9.54 8.82
N TRP A 258 8.38 10.63 8.52
CA TRP A 258 9.28 10.65 7.36
C TRP A 258 10.48 9.76 7.65
N ARG A 259 10.76 8.81 6.75
CA ARG A 259 11.86 7.85 6.89
C ARG A 259 12.77 7.89 5.65
N ASP A 260 14.01 7.48 5.82
CA ASP A 260 14.91 7.26 4.70
C ASP A 260 14.49 6.00 3.93
N PRO A 261 14.40 6.06 2.60
CA PRO A 261 14.07 4.88 1.80
C PRO A 261 15.26 3.94 1.69
N ILE A 262 15.01 2.65 1.48
CA ILE A 262 16.02 1.69 1.05
C ILE A 262 16.41 2.00 -0.39
N ILE A 263 17.71 2.13 -0.62
CA ILE A 263 18.28 2.33 -1.95
C ILE A 263 19.13 1.11 -2.31
N GLY A 264 18.82 0.52 -3.44
CA GLY A 264 19.58 -0.56 -4.04
C GLY A 264 19.82 -0.33 -5.53
N TYR A 265 20.52 -1.27 -6.15
CA TYR A 265 20.77 -1.25 -7.58
C TYR A 265 20.54 -2.64 -8.17
N PHE A 266 19.94 -2.67 -9.34
CA PHE A 266 19.81 -3.88 -10.15
C PHE A 266 20.23 -3.54 -11.57
N LYS A 267 21.37 -4.04 -12.01
CA LYS A 267 22.06 -3.59 -13.22
C LYS A 267 22.24 -2.06 -13.17
N ASP A 268 21.79 -1.35 -14.19
CA ASP A 268 21.88 0.12 -14.30
C ASP A 268 20.69 0.86 -13.67
N HIS A 269 19.80 0.14 -12.99
CA HIS A 269 18.58 0.73 -12.42
C HIS A 269 18.75 0.96 -10.91
N LYS A 270 18.50 2.21 -10.49
CA LYS A 270 18.36 2.55 -9.06
C LYS A 270 16.99 2.09 -8.56
N ILE A 271 16.99 1.29 -7.51
CA ILE A 271 15.80 0.82 -6.81
C ILE A 271 15.61 1.69 -5.57
N ILE A 272 14.40 2.21 -5.39
CA ILE A 272 14.01 3.01 -4.23
C ILE A 272 12.77 2.34 -3.64
N SER A 273 12.85 1.92 -2.39
CA SER A 273 11.75 1.18 -1.75
C SER A 273 11.60 1.60 -0.28
N MET A 274 10.50 1.20 0.33
CA MET A 274 10.23 1.50 1.73
C MET A 274 11.19 0.74 2.65
N GLY A 275 11.76 1.44 3.63
CA GLY A 275 12.52 0.83 4.72
C GLY A 275 11.64 0.29 5.84
N PRO A 276 12.22 -0.28 6.90
CA PRO A 276 11.47 -0.66 8.11
C PRO A 276 10.59 0.48 8.64
N PRO A 277 9.39 0.17 9.14
CA PRO A 277 8.87 -1.16 9.52
C PRO A 277 8.45 -2.03 8.33
N SER A 278 8.45 -1.53 7.09
CA SER A 278 8.26 -2.39 5.92
C SER A 278 9.48 -3.28 5.69
N SER A 279 9.26 -4.57 5.61
CA SER A 279 10.31 -5.54 5.21
C SER A 279 10.60 -5.50 3.70
N GLY A 280 9.68 -4.92 2.91
CA GLY A 280 9.67 -5.02 1.45
C GLY A 280 10.91 -4.46 0.78
N GLY A 281 11.46 -3.35 1.26
CA GLY A 281 12.62 -2.72 0.62
C GLY A 281 13.89 -3.54 0.74
N ILE A 282 14.21 -4.02 1.95
CA ILE A 282 15.38 -4.87 2.19
C ILE A 282 15.23 -6.18 1.42
N ALA A 283 14.08 -6.85 1.55
CA ALA A 283 13.81 -8.10 0.85
C ALA A 283 13.93 -7.94 -0.68
N LEU A 284 13.37 -6.88 -1.26
CA LEU A 284 13.47 -6.61 -2.70
C LEU A 284 14.92 -6.47 -3.17
N VAL A 285 15.75 -5.69 -2.45
CA VAL A 285 17.15 -5.50 -2.81
C VAL A 285 17.93 -6.80 -2.69
N GLN A 286 17.71 -7.60 -1.65
CA GLN A 286 18.31 -8.92 -1.49
C GLN A 286 17.90 -9.88 -2.63
N LEU A 287 16.61 -9.95 -2.97
CA LEU A 287 16.08 -10.77 -4.08
C LEU A 287 16.71 -10.40 -5.41
N LEU A 288 16.77 -9.11 -5.73
CA LEU A 288 17.36 -8.62 -6.96
C LEU A 288 18.86 -8.92 -7.03
N HIS A 289 19.59 -8.77 -5.91
CA HIS A 289 21.00 -9.12 -5.82
C HIS A 289 21.22 -10.62 -6.05
N GLY A 290 20.43 -11.50 -5.42
CA GLY A 290 20.49 -12.93 -5.63
C GLY A 290 20.18 -13.33 -7.07
N ALA A 291 19.17 -12.70 -7.69
CA ALA A 291 18.81 -12.93 -9.09
C ALA A 291 19.94 -12.52 -10.06
N GLU A 292 20.66 -11.44 -9.76
CA GLU A 292 21.81 -10.97 -10.54
C GLU A 292 23.01 -11.89 -10.35
N GLN A 293 23.38 -12.22 -9.09
CA GLN A 293 24.50 -13.09 -8.74
C GLN A 293 24.38 -14.48 -9.39
N LEU A 294 23.19 -15.08 -9.39
CA LEU A 294 22.93 -16.40 -9.95
C LEU A 294 22.55 -16.36 -11.44
N GLU A 295 22.61 -15.19 -12.06
CA GLU A 295 22.35 -14.98 -13.48
C GLU A 295 21.02 -15.61 -13.94
N THR A 296 19.92 -15.38 -13.19
CA THR A 296 18.63 -16.04 -13.45
C THR A 296 18.11 -15.82 -14.88
N LYS A 297 18.56 -14.75 -15.56
CA LYS A 297 18.25 -14.46 -16.97
C LYS A 297 18.70 -15.55 -17.96
N LYS A 298 19.62 -16.46 -17.56
CA LYS A 298 20.10 -17.58 -18.40
C LYS A 298 19.07 -18.71 -18.53
N TYR A 299 18.09 -18.75 -17.63
CA TYR A 299 17.03 -19.75 -17.64
C TYR A 299 15.83 -19.26 -18.44
N ASN A 300 15.10 -20.19 -19.04
CA ASN A 300 13.80 -19.87 -19.66
C ASN A 300 12.80 -19.44 -18.57
N HIS A 301 11.96 -18.46 -18.90
CA HIS A 301 10.91 -18.00 -18.00
C HIS A 301 10.01 -19.15 -17.54
N ASN A 302 9.82 -19.27 -16.24
CA ASN A 302 9.06 -20.35 -15.59
C ASN A 302 9.60 -21.78 -15.84
N SER A 303 10.86 -21.95 -16.27
CA SER A 303 11.49 -23.26 -16.26
C SER A 303 11.71 -23.77 -14.83
N LEU A 304 11.90 -25.08 -14.66
CA LEU A 304 12.15 -25.68 -13.36
C LEU A 304 13.37 -25.05 -12.66
N GLU A 305 14.45 -24.83 -13.42
CA GLU A 305 15.68 -24.20 -12.94
C GLU A 305 15.44 -22.76 -12.50
N TYR A 306 14.64 -21.99 -13.27
CA TYR A 306 14.26 -20.63 -12.92
C TYR A 306 13.46 -20.59 -11.60
N ILE A 307 12.38 -21.38 -11.54
CA ILE A 307 11.51 -21.44 -10.36
C ILE A 307 12.30 -21.89 -9.13
N ASN A 308 13.09 -22.97 -9.26
CA ASN A 308 13.89 -23.47 -8.14
C ASN A 308 14.89 -22.41 -7.65
N THR A 309 15.60 -21.74 -8.57
CA THR A 309 16.60 -20.73 -8.20
C THR A 309 15.95 -19.54 -7.48
N ILE A 310 14.83 -19.02 -7.99
CA ILE A 310 14.11 -17.91 -7.35
C ILE A 310 13.60 -18.33 -5.97
N THR A 311 12.99 -19.52 -5.85
CA THR A 311 12.48 -20.03 -4.56
C THR A 311 13.60 -20.22 -3.52
N GLU A 312 14.80 -20.66 -3.94
CA GLU A 312 15.97 -20.78 -3.06
C GLU A 312 16.48 -19.41 -2.57
N ILE A 313 16.45 -18.38 -3.44
CA ILE A 313 16.77 -17.00 -3.07
C ILE A 313 15.72 -16.49 -2.06
N GLU A 314 14.43 -16.59 -2.40
CA GLU A 314 13.33 -16.17 -1.55
C GLU A 314 13.40 -16.81 -0.17
N SER A 315 13.60 -18.11 -0.08
CA SER A 315 13.68 -18.83 1.19
C SER A 315 14.73 -18.26 2.13
N ARG A 316 15.89 -17.81 1.61
CA ARG A 316 16.96 -17.19 2.40
C ARG A 316 16.64 -15.76 2.80
N VAL A 317 16.06 -14.99 1.89
CA VAL A 317 15.63 -13.60 2.13
C VAL A 317 14.55 -13.56 3.20
N TYR A 318 13.59 -14.48 3.12
CA TYR A 318 12.52 -14.53 4.11
C TYR A 318 12.97 -15.10 5.47
N ALA A 319 14.00 -15.94 5.49
CA ALA A 319 14.65 -16.33 6.74
C ALA A 319 15.31 -15.12 7.43
N ASP A 320 16.01 -14.28 6.67
CA ASP A 320 16.60 -13.04 7.19
C ASP A 320 15.49 -12.08 7.67
N ARG A 321 14.40 -11.96 6.90
CA ARG A 321 13.24 -11.16 7.27
C ARG A 321 12.65 -11.56 8.62
N ALA A 322 12.42 -12.85 8.81
CA ALA A 322 11.76 -13.35 10.03
C ALA A 322 12.60 -13.10 11.29
N THR A 323 13.93 -13.06 11.17
CA THR A 323 14.84 -12.92 12.31
C THR A 323 15.25 -11.49 12.58
N HIS A 324 15.44 -10.69 11.53
CA HIS A 324 16.16 -9.41 11.63
C HIS A 324 15.29 -8.18 11.35
N LEU A 325 14.07 -8.35 10.81
CA LEU A 325 13.23 -7.20 10.48
C LEU A 325 12.11 -6.99 11.51
N GLY A 326 11.87 -5.75 11.83
CA GLY A 326 10.88 -5.31 12.80
C GLY A 326 10.64 -3.81 12.69
N ASP A 327 9.90 -3.25 13.65
CA ASP A 327 9.67 -1.83 13.76
C ASP A 327 10.95 -1.13 14.28
N PRO A 328 11.56 -0.21 13.49
CA PRO A 328 12.82 0.44 13.86
C PRO A 328 12.68 1.39 15.06
N ASP A 329 11.46 1.77 15.43
CA ASP A 329 11.22 2.59 16.63
C ASP A 329 11.35 1.77 17.92
N TYR A 330 11.35 0.42 17.82
CA TYR A 330 11.42 -0.52 18.96
C TYR A 330 12.53 -1.56 18.85
N TYR A 331 13.10 -1.76 17.67
CA TYR A 331 14.12 -2.78 17.39
C TYR A 331 15.20 -2.22 16.46
N ASP A 332 16.46 -2.39 16.83
CA ASP A 332 17.61 -1.98 15.99
C ASP A 332 17.77 -2.92 14.79
N VAL A 333 17.11 -2.59 13.70
CA VAL A 333 17.14 -3.37 12.45
C VAL A 333 18.51 -3.23 11.78
N PRO A 334 19.28 -4.32 11.58
CA PRO A 334 20.64 -4.27 11.04
C PRO A 334 20.65 -4.08 9.51
N GLN A 335 20.09 -2.97 9.03
CA GLN A 335 19.87 -2.69 7.60
C GLN A 335 21.18 -2.75 6.79
N ASP A 336 22.25 -2.11 7.28
CA ASP A 336 23.54 -2.06 6.61
C ASP A 336 24.16 -3.46 6.46
N SER A 337 23.99 -4.32 7.47
CA SER A 337 24.47 -5.69 7.44
C SER A 337 23.70 -6.54 6.44
N LEU A 338 22.37 -6.42 6.43
CA LEU A 338 21.48 -7.17 5.53
C LEU A 338 21.64 -6.77 4.06
N LEU A 339 22.06 -5.53 3.79
CA LEU A 339 22.32 -5.01 2.45
C LEU A 339 23.80 -5.05 2.06
N ASN A 340 24.68 -5.55 2.94
CA ASN A 340 26.09 -5.64 2.67
C ASN A 340 26.38 -6.61 1.53
N LYS A 341 27.16 -6.16 0.53
CA LYS A 341 27.45 -6.96 -0.67
C LYS A 341 28.13 -8.29 -0.35
N ASN A 342 29.09 -8.31 0.57
CA ASN A 342 29.79 -9.55 0.94
C ASN A 342 28.87 -10.53 1.66
N TYR A 343 27.97 -10.01 2.52
CA TYR A 343 26.95 -10.81 3.16
C TYR A 343 26.06 -11.49 2.10
N LEU A 344 25.54 -10.73 1.15
CA LEU A 344 24.66 -11.24 0.10
C LEU A 344 25.36 -12.24 -0.81
N LEU A 345 26.62 -11.97 -1.19
CA LEU A 345 27.42 -12.91 -1.97
C LEU A 345 27.51 -14.27 -1.26
N ASN A 346 27.84 -14.27 0.03
CA ASN A 346 27.97 -15.50 0.82
C ASN A 346 26.60 -16.18 1.01
N ARG A 347 25.53 -15.40 1.19
CA ARG A 347 24.16 -15.88 1.44
C ARG A 347 23.63 -16.77 0.30
N PHE A 348 24.00 -16.46 -0.95
CA PHE A 348 23.49 -17.15 -2.14
C PHE A 348 24.51 -18.10 -2.80
N ASN A 349 25.77 -18.15 -2.33
CA ASN A 349 26.83 -18.94 -2.94
C ASN A 349 26.55 -20.45 -3.00
N GLU A 350 25.78 -20.97 -2.04
CA GLU A 350 25.49 -22.41 -1.93
C GLU A 350 24.27 -22.85 -2.76
N ILE A 351 23.58 -21.92 -3.39
CA ILE A 351 22.37 -22.23 -4.17
C ILE A 351 22.74 -22.94 -5.46
N LYS A 352 22.11 -24.10 -5.71
CA LYS A 352 22.22 -24.87 -6.94
C LYS A 352 20.84 -24.91 -7.63
N SER A 353 20.82 -24.58 -8.91
CA SER A 353 19.56 -24.43 -9.68
C SER A 353 18.69 -25.69 -9.78
N ASN A 354 19.23 -26.85 -9.51
CA ASN A 354 18.56 -28.15 -9.64
C ASN A 354 18.42 -28.90 -8.31
N ILE A 355 18.75 -28.27 -7.18
CA ILE A 355 18.68 -28.87 -5.85
C ILE A 355 17.84 -27.97 -4.94
N LYS A 356 16.78 -28.54 -4.38
CA LYS A 356 16.01 -27.90 -3.32
C LYS A 356 16.71 -28.08 -1.97
N THR A 357 16.98 -27.00 -1.27
CA THR A 357 17.43 -27.02 0.12
C THR A 357 16.22 -27.26 1.02
N PRO A 358 16.20 -28.30 1.89
CA PRO A 358 15.15 -28.43 2.88
C PRO A 358 15.05 -27.17 3.76
N SER A 359 13.84 -26.67 4.00
CA SER A 359 13.62 -25.43 4.78
C SER A 359 14.26 -25.51 6.17
N SER A 360 14.29 -26.71 6.80
CA SER A 360 14.95 -26.95 8.09
C SER A 360 16.49 -26.75 8.09
N LYS A 361 17.12 -26.71 6.91
CA LYS A 361 18.56 -26.44 6.74
C LYS A 361 18.87 -24.98 6.41
N ILE A 362 17.87 -24.21 6.01
CA ILE A 362 18.01 -22.78 5.82
C ILE A 362 17.86 -22.18 7.21
N LYS A 363 19.02 -21.84 7.83
CA LYS A 363 19.03 -21.25 9.17
C LYS A 363 18.29 -19.91 9.14
N GLU A 364 17.61 -19.68 10.24
CA GLU A 364 16.86 -18.49 10.55
C GLU A 364 15.53 -18.42 9.77
N GLY A 365 14.50 -19.11 10.27
CA GLY A 365 13.13 -19.11 9.84
C GLY A 365 12.66 -20.37 9.11
N THR A 366 11.92 -21.20 9.81
CA THR A 366 11.08 -22.25 9.22
C THR A 366 9.68 -21.68 9.09
N PHE A 367 9.29 -21.15 7.92
CA PHE A 367 7.90 -20.75 7.70
C PHE A 367 7.45 -20.97 6.27
N THR A 368 6.21 -21.49 6.15
CA THR A 368 5.43 -21.43 4.91
C THR A 368 4.71 -20.10 4.92
N ILE A 369 5.16 -19.15 4.12
CA ILE A 369 4.56 -17.82 4.02
C ILE A 369 3.46 -17.89 2.97
N GLN A 370 2.23 -17.60 3.36
CA GLN A 370 1.19 -17.17 2.45
C GLN A 370 1.22 -15.63 2.41
N GLU A 371 1.59 -15.06 1.27
CA GLU A 371 1.49 -13.62 1.07
C GLU A 371 0.03 -13.18 1.05
N SER A 372 -0.27 -12.11 1.78
CA SER A 372 -1.57 -11.47 1.75
C SER A 372 -1.78 -10.73 0.43
N ASN A 373 -2.89 -11.04 -0.26
CA ASN A 373 -3.35 -10.31 -1.44
C ASN A 373 -4.27 -9.12 -1.10
N GLU A 374 -4.33 -8.68 0.14
CA GLU A 374 -5.37 -7.79 0.67
C GLU A 374 -4.95 -6.32 0.79
N THR A 375 -3.80 -5.98 0.24
CA THR A 375 -3.26 -4.61 0.16
C THR A 375 -3.59 -4.00 -1.19
N THR A 376 -3.73 -2.68 -1.26
CA THR A 376 -3.83 -1.97 -2.54
C THR A 376 -2.63 -1.05 -2.75
N HIS A 377 -2.23 -0.92 -4.00
CA HIS A 377 -1.11 -0.09 -4.42
C HIS A 377 -1.53 0.83 -5.56
N PHE A 378 -0.97 2.04 -5.59
CA PHE A 378 -1.09 2.93 -6.73
C PHE A 378 0.20 3.70 -6.99
N SER A 379 0.44 3.98 -8.27
CA SER A 379 1.63 4.69 -8.75
C SER A 379 1.22 5.86 -9.63
N ILE A 380 1.88 6.99 -9.44
CA ILE A 380 1.61 8.22 -10.17
C ILE A 380 2.93 8.84 -10.60
N VAL A 381 2.98 9.30 -11.84
CA VAL A 381 4.07 10.15 -12.36
C VAL A 381 3.43 11.38 -12.99
N ASP A 382 3.94 12.57 -12.66
CA ASP A 382 3.50 13.82 -13.28
C ASP A 382 4.35 14.22 -14.48
N LYS A 383 3.93 15.28 -15.15
CA LYS A 383 4.62 15.82 -16.33
C LYS A 383 6.02 16.39 -16.04
N PHE A 384 6.34 16.67 -14.78
CA PHE A 384 7.63 17.19 -14.35
C PHE A 384 8.62 16.06 -14.06
N GLY A 385 8.14 14.84 -13.86
CA GLY A 385 8.94 13.67 -13.52
C GLY A 385 8.94 13.36 -12.03
N ASN A 386 8.10 14.01 -11.22
CA ASN A 386 7.86 13.56 -9.86
C ASN A 386 7.08 12.25 -9.89
N ALA A 387 7.45 11.33 -9.01
CA ALA A 387 6.81 10.03 -8.87
C ALA A 387 6.38 9.79 -7.43
N ALA A 388 5.18 9.27 -7.25
CA ALA A 388 4.62 8.81 -5.98
C ALA A 388 4.17 7.36 -6.12
N SER A 389 4.61 6.51 -5.20
CA SER A 389 4.29 5.09 -5.12
C SER A 389 3.73 4.85 -3.72
N VAL A 390 2.44 4.54 -3.63
CA VAL A 390 1.70 4.44 -2.36
C VAL A 390 1.12 3.05 -2.21
N THR A 391 1.44 2.43 -1.09
CA THR A 391 0.81 1.19 -0.63
C THR A 391 -0.07 1.53 0.56
N THR A 392 -1.35 1.16 0.52
CA THR A 392 -2.31 1.39 1.60
C THR A 392 -3.12 0.14 1.87
N THR A 393 -3.46 -0.07 3.13
CA THR A 393 -4.13 -1.29 3.59
C THR A 393 -4.99 -1.03 4.82
N ILE A 394 -5.85 -1.97 5.11
CA ILE A 394 -6.52 -2.18 6.41
C ILE A 394 -6.18 -3.58 6.95
N ASN A 395 -5.03 -4.13 6.53
CA ASN A 395 -4.50 -5.47 6.73
C ASN A 395 -5.33 -6.53 5.97
N GLY A 396 -6.29 -7.21 6.55
CA GLY A 396 -7.15 -8.15 5.83
C GLY A 396 -8.25 -7.48 5.00
N ALA A 397 -8.85 -8.21 4.03
CA ALA A 397 -9.98 -7.71 3.24
C ALA A 397 -11.11 -7.19 4.16
N TYR A 398 -11.52 -5.95 3.97
CA TYR A 398 -12.49 -5.24 4.82
C TYR A 398 -12.03 -5.12 6.29
N GLY A 399 -10.74 -5.17 6.58
CA GLY A 399 -10.13 -4.98 7.89
C GLY A 399 -10.75 -5.82 9.01
N SER A 400 -10.98 -5.21 10.16
CA SER A 400 -11.63 -5.82 11.32
C SER A 400 -13.13 -6.11 11.12
N LYS A 401 -13.71 -5.75 10.00
CA LYS A 401 -15.15 -5.76 9.67
C LYS A 401 -15.98 -4.73 10.45
N VAL A 402 -15.39 -3.97 11.36
CA VAL A 402 -16.03 -2.89 12.11
C VAL A 402 -16.17 -1.67 11.20
N VAL A 403 -17.38 -1.17 11.05
CA VAL A 403 -17.69 0.12 10.41
C VAL A 403 -18.05 1.11 11.50
N VAL A 404 -17.30 2.18 11.65
CA VAL A 404 -17.56 3.18 12.69
C VAL A 404 -18.94 3.80 12.49
N GLU A 405 -19.83 3.62 13.51
CA GLU A 405 -21.21 4.11 13.45
C GLU A 405 -21.25 5.62 13.24
N GLY A 406 -22.09 6.07 12.31
CA GLY A 406 -22.21 7.49 11.94
C GLY A 406 -21.05 8.07 11.16
N ALA A 407 -19.88 7.40 11.10
CA ALA A 407 -18.72 7.81 10.30
C ALA A 407 -18.56 7.03 8.98
N GLY A 408 -19.03 5.79 8.92
CA GLY A 408 -19.23 5.02 7.69
C GLY A 408 -17.97 4.46 7.04
N PHE A 409 -16.83 4.41 7.71
CA PHE A 409 -15.60 3.78 7.21
C PHE A 409 -15.21 2.56 8.03
N LEU A 410 -14.52 1.62 7.36
CA LEU A 410 -14.00 0.40 7.96
C LEU A 410 -12.72 0.67 8.76
N LEU A 411 -12.59 0.02 9.91
CA LEU A 411 -11.36 -0.04 10.69
C LEU A 411 -10.48 -1.21 10.25
N ASN A 412 -9.17 -1.01 10.37
CA ASN A 412 -8.16 -2.02 10.08
C ASN A 412 -8.19 -3.18 11.10
N ASN A 413 -7.52 -4.27 10.78
CA ASN A 413 -7.20 -5.35 11.72
C ASN A 413 -5.69 -5.58 11.82
N GLU A 414 -4.92 -4.49 11.89
CA GLU A 414 -3.47 -4.50 11.90
C GLU A 414 -2.86 -5.09 13.17
N MET A 415 -3.65 -5.18 14.25
CA MET A 415 -3.19 -5.83 15.49
C MET A 415 -2.88 -7.32 15.32
N ASP A 416 -3.38 -7.97 14.24
CA ASP A 416 -3.06 -9.35 13.91
C ASP A 416 -1.57 -9.54 13.50
N ASP A 417 -0.92 -8.48 13.01
CA ASP A 417 0.49 -8.50 12.61
C ASP A 417 1.44 -8.73 13.79
N PHE A 418 1.01 -8.47 15.02
CA PHE A 418 1.81 -8.72 16.23
C PHE A 418 1.86 -10.19 16.66
N SER A 419 1.13 -11.08 16.01
CA SER A 419 0.89 -12.45 16.49
C SER A 419 0.29 -12.51 17.90
N VAL A 420 -0.63 -13.43 18.13
CA VAL A 420 -1.37 -13.52 19.41
C VAL A 420 -0.50 -14.01 20.57
N LYS A 421 0.60 -14.73 20.27
CA LYS A 421 1.67 -15.13 21.20
C LYS A 421 2.92 -15.59 20.42
N PRO A 422 4.10 -15.62 21.04
CA PRO A 422 5.31 -16.17 20.42
C PRO A 422 5.10 -17.60 19.90
N GLY A 423 5.50 -17.85 18.65
CA GLY A 423 5.36 -19.14 18.00
C GLY A 423 3.95 -19.45 17.48
N TYR A 424 3.00 -18.52 17.57
CA TYR A 424 1.65 -18.67 17.02
C TYR A 424 1.51 -17.82 15.74
N PRO A 425 1.13 -18.40 14.60
CA PRO A 425 1.05 -17.67 13.36
C PRO A 425 -0.13 -16.70 13.34
N ASN A 426 0.09 -15.49 12.76
CA ASN A 426 -0.99 -14.57 12.41
C ASN A 426 -1.81 -15.08 11.22
N MET A 427 -2.77 -14.30 10.71
CA MET A 427 -3.61 -14.69 9.58
C MET A 427 -2.82 -14.96 8.28
N PHE A 428 -1.57 -14.49 8.18
CA PHE A 428 -0.67 -14.68 7.05
C PHE A 428 0.39 -15.78 7.30
N GLY A 429 0.27 -16.53 8.40
CA GLY A 429 1.22 -17.57 8.77
C GLY A 429 2.55 -17.08 9.33
N LEU A 430 2.66 -15.79 9.68
CA LEU A 430 3.84 -15.21 10.32
C LEU A 430 3.76 -15.35 11.84
N VAL A 431 4.88 -15.67 12.51
CA VAL A 431 5.04 -15.80 13.96
C VAL A 431 6.06 -14.81 14.49
#